data_d21159f84dfb2ccbd5db6d84dd6a1dff
#
_entry.id   d21159f84dfb2ccbd5db6d84dd6a1dff
#
_cell.length_a   1.000
_cell.length_b   1.000
_cell.length_c   1.000
_cell.angle_alpha   90.00
_cell.angle_beta   90.00
_cell.angle_gamma   90.00
#
_symmetry.space_group_name_H-M   'P 1'
#
loop_
_entity.id
_entity.type
_entity.pdbx_description
1 polymer ?
#
loop_
_entity_poly.entity_id
_entity_poly.type
_entity_poly.pdbx_seq_one_letter_code
_entity_poly.pdbx_strand_id
1 'polypeptide(L)'
;GPFLAVGIYDVSRQLAAGGRVDFPRTLTAWRANRPAIGFYALILMLSLAVWMRVSVVLVALLVPNGFESLADFLALMSRSPGMWVFLLIYLSIGALLAAFSFAISAVALPMLLDRAEMDAISAMIASFRAISENPRPMLLWAAIIVALIGAGFTTWFAGLALTVPLVGHATWHAYRDVVLPAADGQHATVTPLSARTTP
;
A
#
# COMPACT_ATOMS: atom_id res chain seq x y z
N GLY A 1 -9.36 1.91 5.88
CA GLY A 1 -8.09 2.01 5.13
C GLY A 1 -8.10 3.15 4.12
N PRO A 2 -8.52 2.91 2.84
CA PRO A 2 -8.33 3.88 1.75
C PRO A 2 -8.91 5.27 2.00
N PHE A 3 -10.08 5.37 2.61
CA PHE A 3 -10.73 6.66 2.89
C PHE A 3 -9.92 7.53 3.87
N LEU A 4 -9.28 6.92 4.88
CA LEU A 4 -8.38 7.64 5.79
C LEU A 4 -7.09 8.06 5.09
N ALA A 5 -6.54 7.20 4.25
CA ALA A 5 -5.33 7.51 3.47
C ALA A 5 -5.56 8.71 2.54
N VAL A 6 -6.74 8.80 1.89
CA VAL A 6 -7.13 9.96 1.07
C VAL A 6 -7.08 11.26 1.87
N GLY A 7 -7.52 11.24 3.14
CA GLY A 7 -7.41 12.41 4.03
C GLY A 7 -5.96 12.83 4.25
N ILE A 8 -5.05 11.88 4.52
CA ILE A 8 -3.63 12.19 4.71
C ILE A 8 -3.01 12.76 3.42
N TYR A 9 -3.36 12.21 2.27
CA TYR A 9 -2.90 12.73 0.97
C TYR A 9 -3.43 14.13 0.68
N ASP A 10 -4.70 14.42 1.05
CA ASP A 10 -5.28 15.75 0.89
C ASP A 10 -4.59 16.80 1.75
N VAL A 11 -4.21 16.46 2.98
CA VAL A 11 -3.36 17.32 3.82
C VAL A 11 -2.05 17.64 3.11
N SER A 12 -1.35 16.61 2.59
CA SER A 12 -0.09 16.79 1.85
C SER A 12 -0.29 17.65 0.62
N ARG A 13 -1.40 17.46 -0.11
CA ARG A 13 -1.76 18.24 -1.30
C ARG A 13 -1.97 19.72 -0.98
N GLN A 14 -2.71 20.02 0.08
CA GLN A 14 -2.98 21.39 0.52
C GLN A 14 -1.69 22.11 0.96
N LEU A 15 -0.82 21.43 1.70
CA LEU A 15 0.48 21.97 2.13
C LEU A 15 1.41 22.21 0.94
N ALA A 16 1.45 21.28 -0.02
CA ALA A 16 2.26 21.42 -1.23
C ALA A 16 1.79 22.60 -2.13
N ALA A 17 0.52 22.98 -2.05
CA ALA A 17 -0.03 24.15 -2.71
C ALA A 17 0.22 25.49 -1.94
N GLY A 18 0.94 25.45 -0.81
CA GLY A 18 1.21 26.63 0.03
C GLY A 18 0.00 27.12 0.82
N GLY A 19 -1.07 26.33 0.88
CA GLY A 19 -2.31 26.66 1.58
C GLY A 19 -2.31 26.29 3.05
N ARG A 20 -3.35 26.75 3.77
CA ARG A 20 -3.67 26.26 5.12
C ARG A 20 -4.49 24.97 4.99
N VAL A 21 -4.29 24.04 5.94
CA VAL A 21 -5.05 22.77 5.97
C VAL A 21 -6.50 23.04 6.39
N ASP A 22 -7.44 22.69 5.52
CA ASP A 22 -8.87 22.70 5.79
C ASP A 22 -9.31 21.28 6.20
N PHE A 23 -9.39 21.00 7.51
CA PHE A 23 -9.76 19.69 8.04
C PHE A 23 -11.14 19.18 7.60
N PRO A 24 -12.24 19.98 7.62
CA PRO A 24 -13.53 19.57 7.09
C PRO A 24 -13.46 19.08 5.64
N ARG A 25 -12.73 19.78 4.79
CA ARG A 25 -12.49 19.39 3.40
C ARG A 25 -11.70 18.09 3.31
N THR A 26 -10.65 17.96 4.11
CA THR A 26 -9.81 16.76 4.18
C THR A 26 -10.61 15.50 4.52
N LEU A 27 -11.52 15.57 5.49
CA LEU A 27 -12.37 14.45 5.87
C LEU A 27 -13.36 14.03 4.76
N THR A 28 -13.65 14.91 3.84
CA THR A 28 -14.58 14.68 2.72
C THR A 28 -13.87 14.57 1.36
N ALA A 29 -12.54 14.62 1.32
CA ALA A 29 -11.75 14.62 0.09
C ALA A 29 -12.03 13.41 -0.83
N TRP A 30 -12.32 12.23 -0.26
CA TRP A 30 -12.74 11.03 -0.99
C TRP A 30 -14.01 11.24 -1.84
N ARG A 31 -14.81 12.26 -1.53
CA ARG A 31 -16.02 12.59 -2.28
C ARG A 31 -15.76 13.13 -3.68
N ALA A 32 -14.54 13.62 -3.95
CA ALA A 32 -14.17 14.15 -5.25
C ALA A 32 -14.24 13.08 -6.36
N ASN A 33 -13.89 11.83 -6.03
CA ASN A 33 -13.93 10.70 -6.97
C ASN A 33 -14.47 9.43 -6.28
N ARG A 34 -15.71 9.51 -5.79
CA ARG A 34 -16.35 8.42 -5.04
C ARG A 34 -16.38 7.08 -5.77
N PRO A 35 -16.79 7.01 -7.06
CA PRO A 35 -16.91 5.74 -7.75
C PRO A 35 -15.56 5.04 -7.88
N ALA A 36 -14.54 5.76 -8.32
CA ALA A 36 -13.21 5.18 -8.52
C ALA A 36 -12.52 4.82 -7.21
N ILE A 37 -12.56 5.69 -6.19
CA ILE A 37 -12.01 5.40 -4.86
C ILE A 37 -12.76 4.24 -4.19
N GLY A 38 -14.09 4.18 -4.34
CA GLY A 38 -14.91 3.09 -3.83
C GLY A 38 -14.60 1.76 -4.50
N PHE A 39 -14.49 1.74 -5.83
CA PHE A 39 -14.10 0.55 -6.59
C PHE A 39 -12.69 0.08 -6.23
N TYR A 40 -11.73 1.01 -6.14
CA TYR A 40 -10.37 0.73 -5.68
C TYR A 40 -10.35 0.11 -4.27
N ALA A 41 -11.13 0.68 -3.33
CA ALA A 41 -11.25 0.17 -1.97
C ALA A 41 -11.84 -1.25 -1.95
N LEU A 42 -12.80 -1.54 -2.82
CA LEU A 42 -13.37 -2.89 -2.99
C LEU A 42 -12.30 -3.90 -3.45
N ILE A 43 -11.48 -3.56 -4.44
CA ILE A 43 -10.40 -4.43 -4.91
C ILE A 43 -9.42 -4.76 -3.77
N LEU A 44 -9.00 -3.76 -2.99
CA LEU A 44 -8.12 -4.01 -1.84
C LEU A 44 -8.80 -4.84 -0.74
N MET A 45 -10.09 -4.64 -0.51
CA MET A 45 -10.85 -5.45 0.44
C MET A 45 -10.95 -6.91 -0.02
N LEU A 46 -11.18 -7.14 -1.32
CA LEU A 46 -11.18 -8.49 -1.89
C LEU A 46 -9.80 -9.14 -1.80
N SER A 47 -8.71 -8.41 -2.05
CA SER A 47 -7.34 -8.91 -1.88
C SER A 47 -7.10 -9.36 -0.43
N LEU A 48 -7.53 -8.56 0.55
CA LEU A 48 -7.47 -8.92 1.98
C LEU A 48 -8.33 -10.15 2.29
N ALA A 49 -9.55 -10.23 1.76
CA ALA A 49 -10.43 -11.38 1.97
C ALA A 49 -9.82 -12.67 1.39
N VAL A 50 -9.21 -12.60 0.21
CA VAL A 50 -8.45 -13.73 -0.37
C VAL A 50 -7.31 -14.15 0.56
N TRP A 51 -6.52 -13.19 1.05
CA TRP A 51 -5.45 -13.48 2.00
C TRP A 51 -5.96 -14.17 3.27
N MET A 52 -7.04 -13.67 3.86
CA MET A 52 -7.64 -14.29 5.06
C MET A 52 -8.10 -15.73 4.78
N ARG A 53 -8.74 -15.98 3.63
CA ARG A 53 -9.17 -17.34 3.25
C ARG A 53 -7.99 -18.26 3.02
N VAL A 54 -6.99 -17.81 2.27
CA VAL A 54 -5.75 -18.58 2.03
C VAL A 54 -5.06 -18.90 3.34
N SER A 55 -4.96 -17.95 4.27
CA SER A 55 -4.36 -18.15 5.60
C SER A 55 -5.06 -19.27 6.38
N VAL A 56 -6.39 -19.25 6.45
CA VAL A 56 -7.18 -20.29 7.13
C VAL A 56 -6.95 -21.66 6.50
N VAL A 57 -6.96 -21.74 5.17
CA VAL A 57 -6.75 -23.00 4.44
C VAL A 57 -5.33 -23.54 4.68
N LEU A 58 -4.32 -22.69 4.62
CA LEU A 58 -2.92 -23.09 4.85
C LEU A 58 -2.72 -23.63 6.28
N VAL A 59 -3.28 -22.94 7.28
CA VAL A 59 -3.23 -23.41 8.67
C VAL A 59 -3.94 -24.76 8.80
N ALA A 60 -5.14 -24.90 8.28
CA ALA A 60 -5.92 -26.14 8.37
C ALA A 60 -5.25 -27.33 7.69
N LEU A 61 -4.54 -27.11 6.57
CA LEU A 61 -3.88 -28.20 5.82
C LEU A 61 -2.49 -28.54 6.36
N LEU A 62 -1.74 -27.56 6.83
CA LEU A 62 -0.32 -27.73 7.15
C LEU A 62 -0.03 -27.76 8.65
N VAL A 63 -1.00 -27.38 9.49
CA VAL A 63 -0.90 -27.40 10.95
C VAL A 63 -2.13 -28.13 11.55
N PRO A 64 -2.24 -29.47 11.40
CA PRO A 64 -3.47 -30.21 11.72
C PRO A 64 -3.97 -30.05 13.15
N ASN A 65 -3.07 -29.90 14.12
CA ASN A 65 -3.43 -29.67 15.51
C ASN A 65 -3.61 -28.23 15.91
N GLY A 66 -3.38 -27.30 14.95
CA GLY A 66 -3.41 -25.87 15.23
C GLY A 66 -2.37 -25.42 16.26
N PHE A 67 -2.53 -24.22 16.76
CA PHE A 67 -1.83 -23.67 17.93
C PHE A 67 -2.78 -22.69 18.62
N GLU A 68 -2.82 -22.74 19.94
CA GLU A 68 -3.76 -21.92 20.72
C GLU A 68 -3.09 -20.66 21.27
N SER A 69 -1.76 -20.66 21.31
CA SER A 69 -0.96 -19.56 21.86
C SER A 69 0.32 -19.33 21.06
N LEU A 70 0.93 -18.16 21.27
CA LEU A 70 2.26 -17.87 20.74
C LEU A 70 3.31 -18.85 21.28
N ALA A 71 3.19 -19.29 22.54
CA ALA A 71 4.09 -20.25 23.15
C ALA A 71 3.99 -21.62 22.46
N ASP A 72 2.79 -22.09 22.13
CA ASP A 72 2.58 -23.32 21.37
C ASP A 72 3.15 -23.23 19.97
N PHE A 73 2.95 -22.10 19.29
CA PHE A 73 3.55 -21.86 17.99
C PHE A 73 5.07 -21.94 18.03
N LEU A 74 5.71 -21.26 18.99
CA LEU A 74 7.18 -21.31 19.17
C LEU A 74 7.69 -22.72 19.53
N ALA A 75 6.93 -23.47 20.35
CA ALA A 75 7.24 -24.86 20.68
C ALA A 75 7.14 -25.77 19.44
N LEU A 76 6.12 -25.59 18.59
CA LEU A 76 5.99 -26.32 17.32
C LEU A 76 7.13 -25.97 16.36
N MET A 77 7.51 -24.69 16.25
CA MET A 77 8.66 -24.24 15.43
C MET A 77 9.96 -24.92 15.84
N SER A 78 10.19 -25.12 17.14
CA SER A 78 11.41 -25.76 17.65
C SER A 78 11.44 -27.29 17.50
N ARG A 79 10.26 -27.93 17.43
CA ARG A 79 10.13 -29.41 17.48
C ARG A 79 9.79 -30.03 16.13
N SER A 80 9.18 -29.31 15.22
CA SER A 80 8.68 -29.84 13.95
C SER A 80 9.31 -29.17 12.73
N PRO A 81 10.12 -29.90 11.93
CA PRO A 81 10.62 -29.37 10.65
C PRO A 81 9.50 -28.94 9.69
N GLY A 82 8.33 -29.57 9.76
CA GLY A 82 7.16 -29.19 8.95
C GLY A 82 6.67 -27.78 9.22
N MET A 83 6.88 -27.24 10.42
CA MET A 83 6.53 -25.85 10.73
C MET A 83 7.36 -24.83 9.93
N TRP A 84 8.60 -25.12 9.64
CA TRP A 84 9.43 -24.26 8.78
C TRP A 84 8.94 -24.28 7.33
N VAL A 85 8.50 -25.43 6.83
CA VAL A 85 7.89 -25.56 5.51
C VAL A 85 6.59 -24.76 5.45
N PHE A 86 5.73 -24.92 6.47
CA PHE A 86 4.52 -24.11 6.61
C PHE A 86 4.84 -22.61 6.56
N LEU A 87 5.78 -22.15 7.37
CA LEU A 87 6.15 -20.73 7.45
C LEU A 87 6.68 -20.21 6.11
N LEU A 88 7.51 -21.00 5.43
CA LEU A 88 8.03 -20.66 4.11
C LEU A 88 6.89 -20.47 3.10
N ILE A 89 5.98 -21.43 3.01
CA ILE A 89 4.82 -21.38 2.08
C ILE A 89 3.92 -20.19 2.45
N TYR A 90 3.59 -20.04 3.74
CA TYR A 90 2.72 -18.97 4.24
C TYR A 90 3.28 -17.58 3.93
N LEU A 91 4.56 -17.37 4.25
CA LEU A 91 5.22 -16.08 3.98
C LEU A 91 5.40 -15.83 2.48
N SER A 92 5.68 -16.86 1.68
CA SER A 92 5.83 -16.70 0.23
C SER A 92 4.52 -16.29 -0.43
N ILE A 93 3.41 -16.93 -0.09
CA ILE A 93 2.08 -16.57 -0.62
C ILE A 93 1.68 -15.19 -0.10
N GLY A 94 1.92 -14.89 1.18
CA GLY A 94 1.67 -13.58 1.76
C GLY A 94 2.46 -12.47 1.07
N ALA A 95 3.74 -12.71 0.81
CA ALA A 95 4.61 -11.77 0.09
C ALA A 95 4.14 -11.52 -1.34
N LEU A 96 3.68 -12.57 -2.06
CA LEU A 96 3.10 -12.44 -3.39
C LEU A 96 1.85 -11.56 -3.39
N LEU A 97 0.92 -11.80 -2.47
CA LEU A 97 -0.31 -11.01 -2.35
C LEU A 97 -0.01 -9.56 -1.90
N ALA A 98 0.96 -9.38 -1.01
CA ALA A 98 1.42 -8.05 -0.59
C ALA A 98 2.07 -7.30 -1.77
N ALA A 99 2.94 -7.97 -2.53
CA ALA A 99 3.57 -7.39 -3.72
C ALA A 99 2.53 -7.01 -4.79
N PHE A 100 1.55 -7.87 -5.02
CA PHE A 100 0.43 -7.57 -5.93
C PHE A 100 -0.37 -6.34 -5.44
N SER A 101 -0.76 -6.32 -4.15
CA SER A 101 -1.49 -5.20 -3.56
C SER A 101 -0.67 -3.90 -3.63
N PHE A 102 0.63 -3.96 -3.36
CA PHE A 102 1.54 -2.83 -3.51
C PHE A 102 1.62 -2.37 -4.97
N ALA A 103 1.73 -3.31 -5.92
CA ALA A 103 1.85 -2.99 -7.34
C ALA A 103 0.65 -2.19 -7.87
N ILE A 104 -0.56 -2.55 -7.46
CA ILE A 104 -1.78 -1.85 -7.89
C ILE A 104 -2.09 -0.59 -7.06
N SER A 105 -1.35 -0.33 -5.97
CA SER A 105 -1.71 0.73 -5.00
C SER A 105 -0.63 1.78 -4.76
N ALA A 106 0.62 1.54 -5.12
CA ALA A 106 1.74 2.41 -4.75
C ALA A 106 1.53 3.90 -5.07
N VAL A 107 0.92 4.21 -6.22
CA VAL A 107 0.59 5.59 -6.62
C VAL A 107 -0.89 5.76 -7.03
N ALA A 108 -1.67 4.69 -7.07
CA ALA A 108 -3.05 4.75 -7.58
C ALA A 108 -3.95 5.64 -6.73
N LEU A 109 -3.94 5.49 -5.41
CA LEU A 109 -4.85 6.23 -4.54
C LEU A 109 -4.57 7.74 -4.49
N PRO A 110 -3.31 8.21 -4.35
CA PRO A 110 -3.02 9.64 -4.51
C PRO A 110 -3.37 10.17 -5.91
N MET A 111 -3.21 9.37 -6.97
CA MET A 111 -3.61 9.74 -8.33
C MET A 111 -5.13 9.92 -8.46
N LEU A 112 -5.93 9.04 -7.87
CA LEU A 112 -7.40 9.15 -7.84
C LEU A 112 -7.90 10.37 -7.08
N LEU A 113 -7.15 10.83 -6.07
CA LEU A 113 -7.43 12.06 -5.35
C LEU A 113 -7.06 13.30 -6.15
N ASP A 114 -5.91 13.25 -6.83
CA ASP A 114 -5.36 14.38 -7.58
C ASP A 114 -6.12 14.64 -8.89
N ARG A 115 -6.65 13.58 -9.50
CA ARG A 115 -7.33 13.58 -10.80
C ARG A 115 -8.74 13.02 -10.68
N ALA A 116 -9.72 13.90 -10.49
CA ALA A 116 -11.12 13.51 -10.28
C ALA A 116 -11.73 12.74 -11.47
N GLU A 117 -11.20 12.95 -12.68
CA GLU A 117 -11.64 12.28 -13.92
C GLU A 117 -11.02 10.88 -14.13
N MET A 118 -10.04 10.51 -13.29
CA MET A 118 -9.34 9.23 -13.41
C MET A 118 -10.21 8.09 -12.90
N ASP A 119 -10.34 7.02 -13.70
CA ASP A 119 -10.94 5.77 -13.26
C ASP A 119 -9.95 4.90 -12.47
N ALA A 120 -10.49 3.99 -11.67
CA ALA A 120 -9.68 3.15 -10.78
C ALA A 120 -8.75 2.19 -11.54
N ILE A 121 -9.20 1.63 -12.65
CA ILE A 121 -8.42 0.66 -13.43
C ILE A 121 -7.22 1.36 -14.06
N SER A 122 -7.42 2.51 -14.67
CA SER A 122 -6.33 3.33 -15.23
C SER A 122 -5.32 3.74 -14.17
N ALA A 123 -5.78 4.10 -12.96
CA ALA A 123 -4.90 4.43 -11.83
C ALA A 123 -4.07 3.21 -11.37
N MET A 124 -4.67 2.02 -11.30
CA MET A 124 -3.96 0.77 -10.95
C MET A 124 -2.93 0.39 -12.02
N ILE A 125 -3.26 0.53 -13.30
CA ILE A 125 -2.33 0.29 -14.42
C ILE A 125 -1.16 1.27 -14.35
N ALA A 126 -1.43 2.55 -14.08
CA ALA A 126 -0.40 3.55 -13.90
C ALA A 126 0.51 3.23 -12.69
N SER A 127 -0.05 2.72 -11.59
CA SER A 127 0.71 2.26 -10.43
C SER A 127 1.64 1.09 -10.78
N PHE A 128 1.13 0.10 -11.51
CA PHE A 128 1.94 -1.03 -11.98
C PHE A 128 3.09 -0.56 -12.90
N ARG A 129 2.80 0.36 -13.85
CA ARG A 129 3.83 0.94 -14.72
C ARG A 129 4.88 1.71 -13.92
N ALA A 130 4.48 2.50 -12.94
CA ALA A 130 5.39 3.25 -12.06
C ALA A 130 6.44 2.33 -11.43
N ILE A 131 6.01 1.15 -10.95
CA ILE A 131 6.91 0.14 -10.37
C ILE A 131 7.78 -0.50 -11.45
N SER A 132 7.21 -0.88 -12.59
CA SER A 132 7.93 -1.54 -13.67
C SER A 132 9.02 -0.67 -14.29
N GLU A 133 8.78 0.64 -14.38
CA GLU A 133 9.73 1.61 -14.91
C GLU A 133 10.76 2.09 -13.89
N ASN A 134 10.42 2.01 -12.59
CA ASN A 134 11.28 2.45 -11.48
C ASN A 134 11.45 1.34 -10.40
N PRO A 135 11.93 0.12 -10.74
CA PRO A 135 11.88 -1.00 -9.81
C PRO A 135 12.73 -0.79 -8.56
N ARG A 136 13.94 -0.23 -8.69
CA ARG A 136 14.83 0.00 -7.54
C ARG A 136 14.27 0.98 -6.51
N PRO A 137 13.87 2.21 -6.90
CA PRO A 137 13.24 3.15 -5.96
C PRO A 137 11.95 2.59 -5.35
N MET A 138 11.12 1.88 -6.15
CA MET A 138 9.86 1.33 -5.67
C MET A 138 10.06 0.16 -4.69
N LEU A 139 11.06 -0.71 -4.92
CA LEU A 139 11.43 -1.75 -3.95
C LEU A 139 11.97 -1.15 -2.65
N LEU A 140 12.81 -0.12 -2.74
CA LEU A 140 13.27 0.60 -1.55
C LEU A 140 12.09 1.23 -0.80
N TRP A 141 11.15 1.84 -1.53
CA TRP A 141 9.94 2.41 -0.93
C TRP A 141 9.08 1.33 -0.24
N ALA A 142 8.87 0.18 -0.88
CA ALA A 142 8.19 -0.95 -0.26
C ALA A 142 8.89 -1.42 1.03
N ALA A 143 10.23 -1.53 1.01
CA ALA A 143 11.01 -1.92 2.17
C ALA A 143 10.88 -0.90 3.32
N ILE A 144 10.89 0.40 3.02
CA ILE A 144 10.69 1.47 4.01
C ILE A 144 9.28 1.35 4.64
N ILE A 145 8.23 1.14 3.82
CA ILE A 145 6.87 0.94 4.33
C ILE A 145 6.82 -0.25 5.28
N VAL A 146 7.37 -1.40 4.87
CA VAL A 146 7.39 -2.62 5.69
C VAL A 146 8.14 -2.37 7.01
N ALA A 147 9.29 -1.70 6.97
CA ALA A 147 10.07 -1.38 8.15
C ALA A 147 9.33 -0.44 9.11
N LEU A 148 8.72 0.64 8.60
CA LEU A 148 7.99 1.61 9.41
C LEU A 148 6.72 1.01 10.03
N ILE A 149 5.96 0.25 9.25
CA ILE A 149 4.75 -0.42 9.75
C ILE A 149 5.14 -1.53 10.72
N GLY A 150 6.18 -2.31 10.43
CA GLY A 150 6.73 -3.32 11.35
C GLY A 150 7.16 -2.71 12.67
N ALA A 151 7.90 -1.59 12.66
CA ALA A 151 8.25 -0.85 13.87
C ALA A 151 7.02 -0.34 14.63
N GLY A 152 5.96 0.06 13.92
CA GLY A 152 4.68 0.44 14.53
C GLY A 152 4.02 -0.70 15.31
N PHE A 153 4.13 -1.93 14.82
CA PHE A 153 3.60 -3.12 15.51
C PHE A 153 4.38 -3.48 16.78
N THR A 154 5.70 -3.30 16.81
CA THR A 154 6.53 -3.64 17.98
C THR A 154 6.19 -2.83 19.23
N THR A 155 5.53 -1.69 19.07
CA THR A 155 5.06 -0.82 20.15
C THR A 155 3.59 -1.06 20.53
N TRP A 156 3.11 -2.29 20.40
CA TRP A 156 1.70 -2.66 20.66
C TRP A 156 0.71 -1.78 19.87
N PHE A 157 0.99 -1.57 18.58
CA PHE A 157 0.21 -0.74 17.66
C PHE A 157 0.24 0.79 17.93
N ALA A 158 0.76 1.24 19.08
CA ALA A 158 0.83 2.67 19.38
C ALA A 158 1.69 3.44 18.36
N GLY A 159 2.78 2.83 17.89
CA GLY A 159 3.65 3.43 16.87
C GLY A 159 2.96 3.64 15.52
N LEU A 160 1.89 2.91 15.20
CA LEU A 160 1.13 3.13 13.97
C LEU A 160 0.48 4.51 13.91
N ALA A 161 0.19 5.12 15.06
CA ALA A 161 -0.32 6.49 15.11
C ALA A 161 0.65 7.52 14.50
N LEU A 162 1.96 7.22 14.50
CA LEU A 162 3.00 8.04 13.88
C LEU A 162 3.40 7.52 12.50
N THR A 163 3.60 6.20 12.36
CA THR A 163 4.13 5.63 11.12
C THR A 163 3.12 5.64 9.98
N VAL A 164 1.82 5.47 10.23
CA VAL A 164 0.79 5.51 9.18
C VAL A 164 0.66 6.90 8.56
N PRO A 165 0.54 8.01 9.31
CA PRO A 165 0.57 9.35 8.72
C PRO A 165 1.88 9.64 7.98
N LEU A 166 3.03 9.24 8.54
CA LEU A 166 4.33 9.44 7.90
C LEU A 166 4.41 8.74 6.54
N VAL A 167 4.02 7.47 6.47
CA VAL A 167 3.93 6.71 5.21
C VAL A 167 2.96 7.37 4.24
N GLY A 168 1.82 7.85 4.73
CA GLY A 168 0.84 8.55 3.89
C GLY A 168 1.41 9.82 3.26
N HIS A 169 2.02 10.70 4.07
CA HIS A 169 2.67 11.91 3.55
C HIS A 169 3.78 11.60 2.54
N ALA A 170 4.65 10.64 2.88
CA ALA A 170 5.72 10.22 1.99
C ALA A 170 5.21 9.59 0.68
N THR A 171 4.09 8.83 0.73
CA THR A 171 3.45 8.26 -0.47
C THR A 171 2.94 9.36 -1.42
N TRP A 172 2.39 10.47 -0.89
CA TRP A 172 1.99 11.61 -1.71
C TRP A 172 3.20 12.21 -2.45
N HIS A 173 4.32 12.40 -1.78
CA HIS A 173 5.54 12.92 -2.40
C HIS A 173 6.12 11.93 -3.42
N ALA A 174 6.18 10.64 -3.10
CA ALA A 174 6.60 9.60 -4.03
C ALA A 174 5.74 9.58 -5.31
N TYR A 175 4.41 9.73 -5.18
CA TYR A 175 3.50 9.88 -6.32
C TYR A 175 3.89 11.09 -7.18
N ARG A 176 4.11 12.26 -6.56
CA ARG A 176 4.48 13.49 -7.26
C ARG A 176 5.81 13.38 -8.01
N ASP A 177 6.74 12.62 -7.46
CA ASP A 177 8.08 12.45 -8.05
C ASP A 177 8.08 11.45 -9.20
N VAL A 178 7.23 10.44 -9.16
CA VAL A 178 7.20 9.36 -10.16
C VAL A 178 6.23 9.66 -11.29
N VAL A 179 5.09 10.30 -10.98
CA VAL A 179 4.03 10.60 -11.95
C VAL A 179 4.06 12.09 -12.29
N LEU A 180 4.59 12.44 -13.44
CA LEU A 180 4.51 13.84 -13.93
C LEU A 180 3.05 14.19 -14.23
N PRO A 181 2.58 15.41 -13.86
CA PRO A 181 1.32 15.94 -14.36
C PRO A 181 1.36 15.92 -15.90
N ALA A 182 0.26 15.49 -16.53
CA ALA A 182 0.15 15.65 -17.98
C ALA A 182 0.21 17.14 -18.30
N ALA A 183 1.07 17.53 -19.23
CA ALA A 183 0.94 18.83 -19.91
C ALA A 183 -0.47 18.88 -20.49
N ASP A 184 -1.11 20.05 -20.47
CA ASP A 184 -2.51 20.27 -20.85
C ASP A 184 -2.96 19.38 -22.01
N GLY A 185 -3.84 18.39 -21.73
CA GLY A 185 -4.45 17.51 -22.71
C GLY A 185 -3.79 16.16 -22.95
N GLN A 186 -2.68 15.79 -22.27
CA GLN A 186 -2.06 14.47 -22.39
C GLN A 186 -2.30 13.60 -21.14
N HIS A 187 -2.39 12.29 -21.34
CA HIS A 187 -2.47 11.32 -20.24
C HIS A 187 -1.22 11.41 -19.34
N ALA A 188 -1.41 11.16 -18.04
CA ALA A 188 -0.29 11.08 -17.11
C ALA A 188 0.78 10.09 -17.59
N THR A 189 1.99 10.60 -17.80
CA THR A 189 3.13 9.76 -18.13
C THR A 189 3.90 9.44 -16.86
N VAL A 190 4.27 8.17 -16.71
CA VAL A 190 5.21 7.73 -15.68
C VAL A 190 6.61 7.97 -16.23
N THR A 191 7.40 8.77 -15.54
CA THR A 191 8.78 9.05 -15.96
C THR A 191 9.75 8.24 -15.12
N PRO A 192 10.66 7.48 -15.73
CA PRO A 192 11.72 6.81 -15.00
C PRO A 192 12.59 7.81 -14.24
N LEU A 193 12.84 7.55 -12.95
CA LEU A 193 13.70 8.41 -12.12
C LEU A 193 15.13 8.53 -12.68
N SER A 194 15.57 7.52 -13.44
CA SER A 194 16.87 7.51 -14.13
C SER A 194 17.01 8.62 -15.21
N ALA A 195 15.88 9.10 -15.75
CA ALA A 195 15.90 10.15 -16.78
C ALA A 195 16.12 11.56 -16.19
N ARG A 196 16.09 11.73 -14.86
CA ARG A 196 16.25 13.02 -14.18
C ARG A 196 17.71 13.35 -13.80
N THR A 197 18.64 12.44 -14.03
CA THR A 197 20.04 12.58 -13.57
C THR A 197 21.02 13.09 -14.63
N THR A 198 20.57 13.60 -15.77
CA THR A 198 21.43 14.28 -16.74
C THR A 198 21.34 15.79 -16.57
N PRO A 199 22.45 16.49 -16.26
CA PRO A 199 22.52 17.95 -16.19
C PRO A 199 22.36 18.60 -17.57
#